data_a6f28f5d822e7331a93646dea2b8710a
#
_entry.id   a6f28f5d822e7331a93646dea2b8710a
#
_cell.length_a   1.000
_cell.length_b   1.000
_cell.length_c   1.000
_cell.angle_alpha   90.00
_cell.angle_beta   90.00
_cell.angle_gamma   90.00
#
_symmetry.space_group_name_H-M   'P 1'
#
loop_
_entity.id
_entity.type
_entity.pdbx_description
1 polymer ?
#
loop_
_entity_poly.entity_id
_entity_poly.type
_entity_poly.pdbx_seq_one_letter_code
_entity_poly.pdbx_strand_id
1 'polypeptide(L)'
;AHFYRSLQLDERGNPINKRNAWMTRSVAYVRLIPPGAADTIHYRLQVPDDAGDRITLRARVNYRKFAWWNTQWAFAGVRDASEANPAVGAAYDDGVWSFTGDTSGVSGQIKAIPDIPTTVMAEAEASLLVIAADAPLPTVARSMDPALRERWNDYGIGLIRKGTKGARKGELRQAEGAFSEVERLKRAEQPATAAD
;
A
#
# COMPACT_ATOMS: atom_id res chain seq x y z
N ALA A 1 8.61 -1.63 0.25
CA ALA A 1 7.42 -0.86 0.66
C ALA A 1 6.32 -1.01 -0.38
N HIS A 2 5.09 -0.85 0.05
CA HIS A 2 3.89 -0.93 -0.77
C HIS A 2 3.15 0.40 -0.68
N PHE A 3 2.54 0.86 -1.80
CA PHE A 3 1.87 2.14 -1.83
C PHE A 3 0.43 2.00 -2.32
N TYR A 4 -0.49 2.64 -1.61
CA TYR A 4 -1.88 2.80 -2.01
C TYR A 4 -2.07 4.18 -2.61
N ARG A 5 -2.08 4.23 -3.93
CA ARG A 5 -2.25 5.46 -4.71
C ARG A 5 -2.73 5.17 -6.12
N SER A 6 -3.22 6.19 -6.81
CA SER A 6 -3.31 6.19 -8.27
C SER A 6 -2.10 6.88 -8.88
N LEU A 7 -1.71 6.48 -10.07
CA LEU A 7 -0.72 7.16 -10.90
C LEU A 7 -1.36 7.48 -12.24
N GLN A 8 -1.43 8.77 -12.53
CA GLN A 8 -1.94 9.31 -13.79
C GLN A 8 -0.77 9.82 -14.63
N LEU A 9 -0.91 9.74 -15.93
CA LEU A 9 0.10 10.16 -16.88
C LEU A 9 -0.49 11.21 -17.84
N ASP A 10 0.37 12.13 -18.25
CA ASP A 10 0.09 13.12 -19.30
C ASP A 10 0.23 12.49 -20.71
N GLU A 11 0.07 13.28 -21.76
CA GLU A 11 0.20 12.84 -23.15
C GLU A 11 1.62 12.39 -23.52
N ARG A 12 2.63 12.84 -22.77
CA ARG A 12 4.04 12.50 -22.96
C ARG A 12 4.46 11.30 -22.13
N GLY A 13 3.54 10.73 -21.33
CA GLY A 13 3.82 9.61 -20.42
C GLY A 13 4.47 10.04 -19.10
N ASN A 14 4.54 11.34 -18.78
CA ASN A 14 5.07 11.81 -17.52
C ASN A 14 4.02 11.67 -16.40
N PRO A 15 4.44 11.35 -15.16
CA PRO A 15 3.53 11.32 -14.02
C PRO A 15 2.90 12.69 -13.76
N ILE A 16 1.59 12.72 -13.58
CA ILE A 16 0.87 13.89 -13.06
C ILE A 16 1.21 14.03 -11.59
N ASN A 17 2.09 14.96 -11.30
CA ASN A 17 2.63 15.20 -9.95
C ASN A 17 2.43 16.65 -9.45
N LYS A 18 1.92 17.48 -10.30
CA LYS A 18 1.54 18.84 -10.01
C LYS A 18 0.04 18.89 -9.92
N ARG A 19 -0.64 19.71 -9.37
CA ARG A 19 -2.12 19.76 -9.27
C ARG A 19 -2.83 19.94 -10.65
N ASN A 20 -2.17 19.50 -11.70
CA ASN A 20 -2.56 19.66 -13.11
C ASN A 20 -3.40 18.45 -13.61
N ALA A 21 -4.48 18.13 -12.93
CA ALA A 21 -5.34 16.98 -13.25
C ALA A 21 -5.94 17.07 -14.68
N TRP A 22 -6.08 18.25 -15.25
CA TRP A 22 -6.55 18.45 -16.63
C TRP A 22 -5.63 17.87 -17.70
N MET A 23 -4.35 17.63 -17.38
CA MET A 23 -3.39 17.02 -18.28
C MET A 23 -3.50 15.49 -18.33
N THR A 24 -4.34 14.88 -17.51
CA THR A 24 -4.48 13.43 -17.46
C THR A 24 -4.93 12.88 -18.82
N ARG A 25 -4.14 11.99 -19.42
CA ARG A 25 -4.47 11.26 -20.64
C ARG A 25 -4.67 9.78 -20.39
N SER A 26 -3.95 9.22 -19.43
CA SER A 26 -4.08 7.80 -19.07
C SER A 26 -3.86 7.60 -17.58
N VAL A 27 -4.30 6.46 -17.10
CA VAL A 27 -4.07 6.00 -15.73
C VAL A 27 -3.15 4.80 -15.79
N ALA A 28 -1.91 4.96 -15.29
CA ALA A 28 -0.95 3.88 -15.28
C ALA A 28 -1.37 2.76 -14.31
N TYR A 29 -1.86 3.12 -13.15
CA TYR A 29 -2.48 2.20 -12.21
C TYR A 29 -3.34 2.93 -11.17
N VAL A 30 -4.30 2.19 -10.62
CA VAL A 30 -5.06 2.57 -9.42
C VAL A 30 -4.92 1.45 -8.41
N ARG A 31 -4.39 1.75 -7.24
CA ARG A 31 -4.27 0.82 -6.14
C ARG A 31 -4.79 1.46 -4.87
N LEU A 32 -6.05 1.26 -4.63
CA LEU A 32 -6.79 1.81 -3.49
C LEU A 32 -7.57 0.68 -2.82
N ILE A 33 -7.85 0.85 -1.54
CA ILE A 33 -8.74 -0.02 -0.79
C ILE A 33 -10.06 0.73 -0.62
N PRO A 34 -11.12 0.38 -1.38
CA PRO A 34 -12.42 1.01 -1.20
C PRO A 34 -13.07 0.59 0.13
N PRO A 35 -14.08 1.33 0.61
CA PRO A 35 -14.83 0.96 1.80
C PRO A 35 -15.35 -0.48 1.73
N GLY A 36 -15.28 -1.21 2.83
CA GLY A 36 -15.70 -2.61 2.92
C GLY A 36 -14.81 -3.62 2.19
N ALA A 37 -13.67 -3.18 1.67
CA ALA A 37 -12.70 -4.06 1.02
C ALA A 37 -11.39 -4.15 1.82
N ALA A 38 -10.64 -5.21 1.54
CA ALA A 38 -9.30 -5.43 2.08
C ALA A 38 -8.29 -5.66 0.95
N ASP A 39 -7.01 -5.49 1.24
CA ASP A 39 -5.92 -5.92 0.38
C ASP A 39 -4.93 -6.78 1.18
N THR A 40 -4.43 -7.82 0.55
CA THR A 40 -3.43 -8.72 1.11
C THR A 40 -2.10 -8.52 0.40
N ILE A 41 -1.03 -8.27 1.15
CA ILE A 41 0.30 -8.05 0.59
C ILE A 41 1.19 -9.21 1.01
N HIS A 42 1.82 -9.84 0.03
CA HIS A 42 2.79 -10.89 0.26
C HIS A 42 4.20 -10.32 0.12
N TYR A 43 4.99 -10.48 1.15
CA TYR A 43 6.44 -10.27 1.12
C TYR A 43 7.15 -11.62 1.19
N ARG A 44 8.17 -11.77 0.39
CA ARG A 44 9.08 -12.90 0.49
C ARG A 44 10.35 -12.42 1.18
N LEU A 45 10.69 -13.05 2.29
CA LEU A 45 11.92 -12.82 3.02
C LEU A 45 12.82 -14.04 2.83
N GLN A 46 14.07 -13.81 2.45
CA GLN A 46 15.13 -14.80 2.56
C GLN A 46 15.75 -14.65 3.95
N VAL A 47 15.71 -15.72 4.71
CA VAL A 47 16.30 -15.73 6.06
C VAL A 47 17.82 -15.64 5.91
N PRO A 48 18.51 -14.68 6.53
CA PRO A 48 19.95 -14.62 6.53
C PRO A 48 20.58 -15.83 7.25
N ASP A 49 21.76 -16.25 6.82
CA ASP A 49 22.45 -17.41 7.40
C ASP A 49 22.88 -17.18 8.86
N ASP A 50 23.07 -15.91 9.25
CA ASP A 50 23.41 -15.47 10.59
C ASP A 50 22.18 -15.10 11.45
N ALA A 51 20.97 -15.41 10.97
CA ALA A 51 19.76 -15.17 11.74
C ALA A 51 19.79 -15.99 13.02
N GLY A 52 19.43 -15.36 14.13
CA GLY A 52 19.22 -16.07 15.39
C GLY A 52 18.00 -17.00 15.33
N ASP A 53 17.56 -17.46 16.48
CA ASP A 53 16.42 -18.38 16.62
C ASP A 53 15.05 -17.74 16.33
N ARG A 54 14.99 -16.41 16.19
CA ARG A 54 13.76 -15.65 15.96
C ARG A 54 13.98 -14.46 15.01
N ILE A 55 12.95 -14.19 14.21
CA ILE A 55 12.82 -12.97 13.40
C ILE A 55 11.58 -12.23 13.83
N THR A 56 11.73 -10.96 14.18
CA THR A 56 10.60 -10.07 14.48
C THR A 56 10.24 -9.27 13.24
N LEU A 57 8.99 -9.39 12.82
CA LEU A 57 8.41 -8.62 11.72
C LEU A 57 7.55 -7.49 12.29
N ARG A 58 7.79 -6.26 11.82
CA ARG A 58 6.94 -5.11 12.11
C ARG A 58 6.34 -4.58 10.83
N ALA A 59 5.02 -4.45 10.81
CA ALA A 59 4.28 -3.85 9.71
C ALA A 59 3.60 -2.57 10.18
N ARG A 60 3.68 -1.52 9.36
CA ARG A 60 3.01 -0.24 9.61
C ARG A 60 2.29 0.23 8.37
N VAL A 61 1.07 0.73 8.56
CA VAL A 61 0.34 1.49 7.55
C VAL A 61 0.49 2.96 7.86
N ASN A 62 1.19 3.65 7.00
CA ASN A 62 1.48 5.07 7.15
C ASN A 62 0.61 5.89 6.19
N TYR A 63 0.05 6.98 6.67
CA TYR A 63 -0.64 7.97 5.87
C TYR A 63 0.18 9.26 5.79
N ARG A 64 0.32 9.79 4.59
CA ARG A 64 0.85 11.14 4.33
C ARG A 64 -0.05 11.82 3.31
N LYS A 65 -0.49 13.03 3.61
CA LYS A 65 -1.47 13.77 2.79
C LYS A 65 -1.01 13.96 1.33
N PHE A 66 0.27 14.28 1.14
CA PHE A 66 0.88 14.45 -0.18
C PHE A 66 2.18 13.67 -0.27
N ALA A 67 2.52 13.19 -1.46
CA ALA A 67 3.83 12.60 -1.72
C ALA A 67 4.94 13.65 -1.51
N TRP A 68 6.13 13.22 -1.10
CA TRP A 68 7.25 14.11 -0.81
C TRP A 68 7.61 14.99 -2.01
N TRP A 69 7.71 14.43 -3.20
CA TRP A 69 8.00 15.17 -4.43
C TRP A 69 6.93 16.23 -4.75
N ASN A 70 5.65 15.98 -4.44
CA ASN A 70 4.60 16.99 -4.60
C ASN A 70 4.82 18.16 -3.65
N THR A 71 5.24 17.89 -2.42
CA THR A 71 5.56 18.92 -1.43
C THR A 71 6.76 19.76 -1.90
N GLN A 72 7.82 19.10 -2.38
CA GLN A 72 9.00 19.77 -2.92
C GLN A 72 8.64 20.68 -4.09
N TRP A 73 7.92 20.16 -5.06
CA TRP A 73 7.52 20.92 -6.23
C TRP A 73 6.59 22.08 -5.87
N ALA A 74 5.60 21.86 -5.00
CA ALA A 74 4.64 22.91 -4.63
C ALA A 74 5.30 24.06 -3.86
N PHE A 75 6.43 23.79 -3.21
CA PHE A 75 7.18 24.78 -2.45
C PHE A 75 8.25 25.50 -3.28
N ALA A 76 9.04 24.78 -4.06
CA ALA A 76 10.21 25.29 -4.77
C ALA A 76 10.42 24.68 -6.17
N GLY A 77 9.35 24.24 -6.83
CA GLY A 77 9.43 23.76 -8.20
C GLY A 77 9.78 24.90 -9.17
N VAL A 78 10.64 24.58 -10.12
CA VAL A 78 11.07 25.50 -11.18
C VAL A 78 10.64 24.92 -12.51
N ARG A 79 10.06 25.76 -13.35
CA ARG A 79 9.71 25.39 -14.72
C ARG A 79 10.97 25.15 -15.55
N ASP A 80 10.97 24.10 -16.35
CA ASP A 80 12.05 23.84 -17.30
C ASP A 80 12.01 24.91 -18.41
N ALA A 81 13.06 25.72 -18.48
CA ALA A 81 13.16 26.82 -19.46
C ALA A 81 13.35 26.33 -20.91
N SER A 82 13.78 25.06 -21.08
CA SER A 82 13.92 24.45 -22.41
C SER A 82 12.58 24.05 -23.03
N GLU A 83 11.55 23.88 -22.21
CA GLU A 83 10.21 23.58 -22.67
C GLU A 83 9.52 24.80 -23.26
N ALA A 84 8.81 24.62 -24.37
CA ALA A 84 8.04 25.66 -24.99
C ALA A 84 7.05 26.27 -23.98
N ASN A 85 6.96 27.61 -23.98
CA ASN A 85 5.92 28.27 -23.22
C ASN A 85 4.54 27.94 -23.81
N PRO A 86 3.50 27.80 -22.98
CA PRO A 86 2.15 27.71 -23.49
C PRO A 86 1.83 28.93 -24.35
N ALA A 87 0.97 28.76 -25.34
CA ALA A 87 0.53 29.87 -26.17
C ALA A 87 -0.04 30.98 -25.30
N VAL A 88 0.19 32.21 -25.69
CA VAL A 88 -0.36 33.39 -25.02
C VAL A 88 -1.89 33.22 -24.93
N GLY A 89 -2.44 33.29 -23.73
CA GLY A 89 -3.86 33.06 -23.49
C GLY A 89 -4.23 31.64 -23.12
N ALA A 90 -3.28 30.70 -23.03
CA ALA A 90 -3.53 29.37 -22.44
C ALA A 90 -3.96 29.52 -20.98
N ALA A 91 -5.01 28.78 -20.60
CA ALA A 91 -5.55 28.86 -19.24
C ALA A 91 -4.62 28.24 -18.19
N TYR A 92 -3.62 27.46 -18.61
CA TYR A 92 -2.71 26.73 -17.73
C TYR A 92 -1.39 26.41 -18.44
N ASP A 93 -0.34 26.28 -17.64
CA ASP A 93 0.98 25.87 -18.10
C ASP A 93 1.11 24.33 -17.99
N ASP A 94 1.34 23.67 -19.12
CA ASP A 94 1.57 22.24 -19.25
C ASP A 94 3.06 21.88 -19.38
N GLY A 95 3.97 22.84 -19.15
CA GLY A 95 5.39 22.63 -19.16
C GLY A 95 5.91 21.67 -18.07
N VAL A 96 7.12 21.21 -18.25
CA VAL A 96 7.81 20.36 -17.27
C VAL A 96 8.32 21.21 -16.11
N TRP A 97 8.12 20.71 -14.91
CA TRP A 97 8.60 21.33 -13.67
C TRP A 97 9.52 20.35 -12.94
N SER A 98 10.61 20.86 -12.42
CA SER A 98 11.58 20.09 -11.65
C SER A 98 11.87 20.76 -10.30
N PHE A 99 12.53 20.02 -9.41
CA PHE A 99 13.05 20.52 -8.15
C PHE A 99 14.53 20.14 -8.05
N THR A 100 15.40 21.14 -7.99
CA THR A 100 16.87 20.95 -7.99
C THR A 100 17.49 20.89 -6.59
N GLY A 101 16.69 21.07 -5.54
CA GLY A 101 17.17 21.20 -4.15
C GLY A 101 17.37 22.67 -3.71
N ASP A 102 17.36 23.61 -4.64
CA ASP A 102 17.51 25.03 -4.34
C ASP A 102 16.16 25.64 -3.89
N THR A 103 16.15 26.22 -2.70
CA THR A 103 15.01 26.93 -2.13
C THR A 103 15.25 28.43 -2.01
N SER A 104 16.38 28.94 -2.51
CA SER A 104 16.78 30.35 -2.38
C SER A 104 15.77 31.30 -3.01
N GLY A 105 15.18 30.92 -4.16
CA GLY A 105 14.19 31.69 -4.90
C GLY A 105 12.78 31.71 -4.29
N VAL A 106 12.54 30.98 -3.19
CA VAL A 106 11.24 30.99 -2.50
C VAL A 106 11.01 32.37 -1.88
N SER A 107 9.85 32.95 -2.13
CA SER A 107 9.53 34.33 -1.69
C SER A 107 9.34 34.47 -0.18
N GLY A 108 8.98 33.42 0.52
CA GLY A 108 8.77 33.42 1.99
C GLY A 108 10.07 33.48 2.79
N GLN A 109 9.98 33.78 4.08
CA GLN A 109 11.11 33.75 5.01
C GLN A 109 11.60 32.33 5.29
N ILE A 110 10.68 31.34 5.28
CA ILE A 110 11.02 29.95 5.48
C ILE A 110 11.60 29.40 4.18
N LYS A 111 12.85 28.96 4.23
CA LYS A 111 13.56 28.41 3.06
C LYS A 111 13.66 26.88 3.11
N ALA A 112 13.06 26.24 4.09
CA ALA A 112 13.01 24.78 4.21
C ALA A 112 11.73 24.23 3.58
N ILE A 113 11.84 23.10 2.87
CA ILE A 113 10.66 22.39 2.35
C ILE A 113 9.80 21.94 3.55
N PRO A 114 8.49 22.24 3.56
CA PRO A 114 7.63 21.83 4.65
C PRO A 114 7.64 20.32 4.87
N ASP A 115 7.93 19.89 6.08
CA ASP A 115 7.84 18.47 6.48
C ASP A 115 6.40 18.16 6.89
N ILE A 116 5.62 17.64 5.94
CA ILE A 116 4.26 17.19 6.22
C ILE A 116 4.34 15.88 7.00
N PRO A 117 3.71 15.81 8.18
CA PRO A 117 3.82 14.65 9.05
C PRO A 117 3.30 13.37 8.39
N THR A 118 3.95 12.28 8.71
CA THR A 118 3.48 10.92 8.41
C THR A 118 2.78 10.38 9.63
N THR A 119 1.50 10.03 9.49
CA THR A 119 0.70 9.45 10.56
C THR A 119 0.71 7.94 10.45
N VAL A 120 1.03 7.23 11.54
CA VAL A 120 0.87 5.78 11.62
C VAL A 120 -0.62 5.50 11.85
N MET A 121 -1.28 4.87 10.88
CA MET A 121 -2.70 4.52 10.97
C MET A 121 -2.92 3.20 11.69
N ALA A 122 -2.04 2.25 11.49
CA ALA A 122 -2.06 0.95 12.14
C ALA A 122 -0.67 0.35 12.16
N GLU A 123 -0.39 -0.45 13.18
CA GLU A 123 0.83 -1.26 13.24
C GLU A 123 0.54 -2.64 13.80
N ALA A 124 1.38 -3.59 13.43
CA ALA A 124 1.36 -4.94 13.94
C ALA A 124 2.78 -5.49 14.03
N GLU A 125 2.99 -6.39 14.99
CA GLU A 125 4.24 -7.11 15.16
C GLU A 125 3.96 -8.61 15.23
N ALA A 126 4.86 -9.40 14.65
CA ALA A 126 4.85 -10.84 14.72
C ALA A 126 6.27 -11.37 14.91
N SER A 127 6.44 -12.37 15.76
CA SER A 127 7.70 -13.06 15.96
C SER A 127 7.63 -14.46 15.35
N LEU A 128 8.56 -14.75 14.46
CA LEU A 128 8.67 -16.04 13.76
C LEU A 128 9.87 -16.80 14.29
N LEU A 129 9.70 -18.11 14.52
CA LEU A 129 10.81 -19.00 14.83
C LEU A 129 11.61 -19.27 13.55
N VAL A 130 12.92 -19.24 13.67
CA VAL A 130 13.84 -19.73 12.65
C VAL A 130 14.11 -21.20 12.94
N ILE A 131 13.82 -22.06 11.98
CA ILE A 131 14.03 -23.51 12.09
C ILE A 131 14.91 -23.97 10.93
N ALA A 132 15.61 -25.08 11.11
CA ALA A 132 16.39 -25.67 10.01
C ALA A 132 15.46 -26.08 8.87
N ALA A 133 15.99 -26.06 7.64
CA ALA A 133 15.20 -26.32 6.42
C ALA A 133 14.56 -27.73 6.39
N ASP A 134 15.20 -28.69 7.04
CA ASP A 134 14.76 -30.09 7.17
C ASP A 134 13.98 -30.39 8.47
N ALA A 135 13.85 -29.39 9.35
CA ALA A 135 13.10 -29.58 10.59
C ALA A 135 11.59 -29.69 10.32
N PRO A 136 10.87 -30.52 11.06
CA PRO A 136 9.43 -30.59 10.96
C PRO A 136 8.79 -29.26 11.37
N LEU A 137 7.78 -28.84 10.60
CA LEU A 137 7.04 -27.63 10.95
C LEU A 137 6.33 -27.81 12.32
N PRO A 138 6.44 -26.84 13.21
CA PRO A 138 5.75 -26.90 14.50
C PRO A 138 4.23 -26.95 14.27
N THR A 139 3.56 -27.83 15.00
CA THR A 139 2.10 -27.88 15.00
C THR A 139 1.56 -26.67 15.76
N VAL A 140 0.87 -25.79 15.09
CA VAL A 140 0.21 -24.64 15.71
C VAL A 140 -1.25 -24.97 15.92
N ALA A 141 -1.70 -24.94 17.19
CA ALA A 141 -3.12 -25.09 17.49
C ALA A 141 -3.94 -23.97 16.84
N ARG A 142 -5.03 -24.36 16.17
CA ARG A 142 -5.94 -23.37 15.56
C ARG A 142 -6.67 -22.61 16.66
N SER A 143 -6.58 -21.30 16.65
CA SER A 143 -7.29 -20.47 17.61
C SER A 143 -8.81 -20.58 17.43
N MET A 144 -9.51 -20.57 18.54
CA MET A 144 -10.98 -20.52 18.59
C MET A 144 -11.49 -19.11 18.95
N ASP A 145 -10.61 -18.11 18.96
CA ASP A 145 -10.96 -16.74 19.26
C ASP A 145 -11.90 -16.15 18.17
N PRO A 146 -13.16 -15.83 18.51
CA PRO A 146 -14.12 -15.26 17.57
C PRO A 146 -13.68 -13.95 16.95
N ALA A 147 -12.86 -13.15 17.64
CA ALA A 147 -12.34 -11.90 17.13
C ALA A 147 -11.47 -12.06 15.88
N LEU A 148 -10.95 -13.28 15.63
CA LEU A 148 -10.19 -13.56 14.42
C LEU A 148 -11.07 -13.73 13.17
N ARG A 149 -12.39 -13.87 13.31
CA ARG A 149 -13.31 -14.06 12.19
C ARG A 149 -13.22 -12.93 11.16
N GLU A 150 -13.25 -11.68 11.62
CA GLU A 150 -13.14 -10.52 10.72
C GLU A 150 -11.77 -10.48 10.03
N ARG A 151 -10.70 -10.77 10.75
CA ARG A 151 -9.36 -10.84 10.17
C ARG A 151 -9.23 -11.91 9.08
N TRP A 152 -9.80 -13.08 9.29
CA TRP A 152 -9.84 -14.13 8.27
C TRP A 152 -10.68 -13.72 7.07
N ASN A 153 -11.82 -13.06 7.30
CA ASN A 153 -12.67 -12.53 6.23
C ASN A 153 -11.91 -11.51 5.39
N ASP A 154 -11.27 -10.52 5.99
CA ASP A 154 -10.50 -9.50 5.31
C ASP A 154 -9.32 -10.09 4.53
N TYR A 155 -8.64 -11.07 5.12
CA TYR A 155 -7.57 -11.80 4.44
C TYR A 155 -8.09 -12.52 3.20
N GLY A 156 -9.21 -13.22 3.29
CA GLY A 156 -9.87 -13.89 2.17
C GLY A 156 -10.29 -12.92 1.07
N ILE A 157 -10.92 -11.79 1.41
CA ILE A 157 -11.29 -10.73 0.47
C ILE A 157 -10.05 -10.20 -0.27
N GLY A 158 -8.98 -9.89 0.46
CA GLY A 158 -7.73 -9.41 -0.13
C GLY A 158 -7.10 -10.41 -1.10
N LEU A 159 -7.16 -11.70 -0.80
CA LEU A 159 -6.66 -12.78 -1.66
C LEU A 159 -7.50 -12.94 -2.93
N ILE A 160 -8.84 -12.90 -2.84
CA ILE A 160 -9.73 -12.97 -4.02
C ILE A 160 -9.41 -11.82 -4.97
N ARG A 161 -9.25 -10.60 -4.47
CA ARG A 161 -8.93 -9.45 -5.31
C ARG A 161 -7.63 -9.59 -6.09
N LYS A 162 -6.69 -10.38 -5.60
CA LYS A 162 -5.44 -10.74 -6.30
C LYS A 162 -5.63 -11.91 -7.25
N GLY A 163 -6.30 -12.94 -6.82
CA GLY A 163 -6.52 -14.16 -7.60
C GLY A 163 -7.34 -13.97 -8.87
N THR A 164 -8.14 -12.90 -8.95
CA THR A 164 -8.95 -12.55 -10.13
C THR A 164 -8.16 -11.82 -11.23
N LYS A 165 -6.94 -11.37 -10.93
CA LYS A 165 -6.09 -10.62 -11.87
C LYS A 165 -4.85 -11.43 -12.26
N GLY A 166 -5.00 -12.40 -13.14
CA GLY A 166 -3.89 -13.15 -13.71
C GLY A 166 -3.88 -14.65 -13.36
N ALA A 167 -2.80 -15.34 -13.71
CA ALA A 167 -2.67 -16.80 -13.66
C ALA A 167 -2.39 -17.39 -12.25
N ARG A 168 -2.47 -16.62 -11.18
CA ARG A 168 -2.09 -17.06 -9.83
C ARG A 168 -3.23 -17.76 -9.09
N LYS A 169 -3.52 -18.99 -9.52
CA LYS A 169 -4.57 -19.83 -8.91
C LYS A 169 -4.33 -20.18 -7.42
N GLY A 170 -3.09 -20.08 -6.94
CA GLY A 170 -2.76 -20.37 -5.53
C GLY A 170 -3.41 -19.41 -4.53
N GLU A 171 -3.63 -18.17 -4.90
CA GLU A 171 -4.27 -17.17 -4.03
C GLU A 171 -5.77 -17.46 -3.83
N LEU A 172 -6.45 -18.05 -4.81
CA LEU A 172 -7.85 -18.48 -4.66
C LEU A 172 -8.00 -19.64 -3.68
N ARG A 173 -7.06 -20.59 -3.66
CA ARG A 173 -7.06 -21.69 -2.67
C ARG A 173 -6.80 -21.18 -1.25
N GLN A 174 -5.91 -20.19 -1.13
CA GLN A 174 -5.68 -19.53 0.16
C GLN A 174 -6.91 -18.76 0.63
N ALA A 175 -7.64 -18.12 -0.29
CA ALA A 175 -8.90 -17.45 0.01
C ALA A 175 -9.97 -18.43 0.50
N GLU A 176 -10.11 -19.59 -0.18
CA GLU A 176 -10.99 -20.66 0.25
C GLU A 176 -10.65 -21.14 1.68
N GLY A 177 -9.35 -21.34 1.96
CA GLY A 177 -8.90 -21.69 3.32
C GLY A 177 -9.23 -20.60 4.35
N ALA A 178 -9.08 -19.33 3.99
CA ALA A 178 -9.42 -18.21 4.88
C ALA A 178 -10.93 -18.18 5.21
N PHE A 179 -11.79 -18.34 4.20
CA PHE A 179 -13.24 -18.39 4.43
C PHE A 179 -13.70 -19.65 5.18
N SER A 180 -13.01 -20.76 5.00
CA SER A 180 -13.26 -21.96 5.81
C SER A 180 -12.98 -21.71 7.31
N GLU A 181 -11.96 -20.90 7.62
CA GLU A 181 -11.71 -20.48 9.01
C GLU A 181 -12.80 -19.53 9.53
N VAL A 182 -13.33 -18.63 8.70
CA VAL A 182 -14.49 -17.79 9.06
C VAL A 182 -15.69 -18.67 9.45
N GLU A 183 -16.02 -19.66 8.62
CA GLU A 183 -17.13 -20.59 8.91
C GLU A 183 -16.90 -21.42 10.16
N ARG A 184 -15.69 -21.91 10.35
CA ARG A 184 -15.33 -22.68 11.54
C ARG A 184 -15.54 -21.88 12.82
N LEU A 185 -15.08 -20.63 12.85
CA LEU A 185 -15.24 -19.73 13.99
C LEU A 185 -16.71 -19.38 14.22
N LYS A 186 -17.48 -19.12 13.14
CA LYS A 186 -18.91 -18.84 13.22
C LYS A 186 -19.70 -20.00 13.81
N ARG A 187 -19.40 -21.25 13.41
CA ARG A 187 -20.06 -22.45 13.97
C ARG A 187 -19.76 -22.62 15.45
N ALA A 188 -18.55 -22.26 15.88
CA ALA A 188 -18.16 -22.33 17.28
C ALA A 188 -18.87 -21.31 18.18
N GLU A 189 -19.36 -20.20 17.61
CA GLU A 189 -20.16 -19.20 18.32
C GLU A 189 -21.65 -19.61 18.46
N GLN A 190 -22.13 -20.50 17.60
CA GLN A 190 -23.52 -20.95 17.68
C GLN A 190 -23.64 -21.97 18.82
N PRO A 191 -24.54 -21.77 19.80
CA PRO A 191 -24.81 -22.81 20.78
C PRO A 191 -25.28 -24.06 20.05
N ALA A 192 -24.78 -25.22 20.49
CA ALA A 192 -25.28 -26.48 19.99
C ALA A 192 -26.81 -26.49 20.16
N THR A 193 -27.56 -26.33 19.06
CA THR A 193 -28.99 -26.60 19.06
C THR A 193 -29.12 -28.03 19.47
N ALA A 194 -29.74 -28.24 20.64
CA ALA A 194 -30.08 -29.58 21.08
C ALA A 194 -30.80 -30.28 19.92
N ALA A 195 -30.20 -31.33 19.43
CA ALA A 195 -30.85 -32.20 18.45
C ALA A 195 -32.01 -32.85 19.19
N ASP A 196 -33.24 -32.52 18.77
CA ASP A 196 -34.41 -33.31 19.09
C ASP A 196 -34.29 -34.74 18.50
#